data_7ad92c3360c7aab3a6108e6306f79d4d
#
_entry.id   7ad92c3360c7aab3a6108e6306f79d4d
#
_cell.length_a   1.000
_cell.length_b   1.000
_cell.length_c   1.000
_cell.angle_alpha   90.00
_cell.angle_beta   90.00
_cell.angle_gamma   90.00
#
_symmetry.space_group_name_H-M   'P 1'
#
loop_
_entity.id
_entity.type
_entity.pdbx_description
1 polymer ?
#
loop_
_entity_poly.entity_id
_entity_poly.type
_entity_poly.pdbx_seq_one_letter_code
_entity_poly.pdbx_strand_id
1 'polypeptide(L)'
;MQSITRRLQVIGSALLLATVATAAFANGTDFNDGVVVSRTAIRTVDGHFDDYMHWLDTVWKKQEEAAKKAGILTDYKVLVAQPRGPQDPDIYLVEFYPNWATFDGIGAKMDAISKQIWGSLKESNSQESDRGKIRTILGTEIMQEAQLK
;
A
#
# COMPACT_ATOMS: atom_id res chain seq x y z
N MET A 1 59.39 3.25 -52.42
CA MET A 1 59.26 2.33 -51.24
C MET A 1 58.78 3.18 -50.06
N GLN A 2 57.47 3.22 -49.80
CA GLN A 2 56.91 3.95 -48.66
C GLN A 2 56.18 2.95 -47.77
N SER A 3 56.65 2.83 -46.53
CA SER A 3 56.06 1.94 -45.52
C SER A 3 54.88 2.66 -44.82
N ILE A 4 53.68 2.08 -44.92
CA ILE A 4 52.49 2.57 -44.29
C ILE A 4 52.41 1.92 -42.90
N THR A 5 52.65 2.75 -41.85
CA THR A 5 52.50 2.35 -40.47
C THR A 5 51.00 2.51 -40.08
N ARG A 6 50.28 1.39 -39.92
CA ARG A 6 48.92 1.42 -39.38
C ARG A 6 48.95 1.59 -37.86
N ARG A 7 48.42 2.73 -37.39
CA ARG A 7 48.15 2.93 -35.94
C ARG A 7 46.85 2.22 -35.58
N LEU A 8 46.92 1.23 -34.72
CA LEU A 8 45.74 0.69 -34.01
C LEU A 8 45.29 1.70 -32.99
N GLN A 9 44.07 2.22 -33.14
CA GLN A 9 43.38 2.93 -32.07
C GLN A 9 42.61 1.90 -31.22
N VAL A 10 43.05 1.79 -29.98
CA VAL A 10 42.33 1.02 -28.97
C VAL A 10 41.20 1.91 -28.42
N ILE A 11 39.96 1.64 -28.78
CA ILE A 11 38.79 2.29 -28.21
C ILE A 11 38.52 1.63 -26.88
N GLY A 12 38.92 2.29 -25.79
CA GLY A 12 38.58 1.87 -24.44
C GLY A 12 37.12 2.17 -24.15
N SER A 13 36.29 1.14 -24.12
CA SER A 13 34.90 1.23 -23.63
C SER A 13 34.91 1.39 -22.12
N ALA A 14 34.69 2.60 -21.64
CA ALA A 14 34.43 2.87 -20.22
C ALA A 14 33.04 2.36 -19.87
N LEU A 15 32.98 1.23 -19.16
CA LEU A 15 31.76 0.68 -18.60
C LEU A 15 31.37 1.53 -17.38
N LEU A 16 30.41 2.44 -17.55
CA LEU A 16 29.81 3.15 -16.42
C LEU A 16 28.96 2.15 -15.63
N LEU A 17 29.49 1.65 -14.52
CA LEU A 17 28.66 0.98 -13.49
C LEU A 17 27.80 2.08 -12.83
N ALA A 18 26.53 2.14 -13.23
CA ALA A 18 25.52 2.87 -12.46
C ALA A 18 25.25 2.07 -11.15
N THR A 19 25.88 2.50 -10.07
CA THR A 19 25.51 2.04 -8.74
C THR A 19 24.12 2.57 -8.43
N VAL A 20 23.10 1.72 -8.55
CA VAL A 20 21.79 1.99 -7.97
C VAL A 20 21.99 1.99 -6.44
N ALA A 21 22.07 3.18 -5.88
CA ALA A 21 22.01 3.32 -4.42
C ALA A 21 20.61 2.89 -3.97
N THR A 22 20.46 1.62 -3.57
CA THR A 22 19.33 1.21 -2.75
C THR A 22 19.44 2.04 -1.47
N ALA A 23 18.48 2.93 -1.24
CA ALA A 23 18.30 3.55 0.06
C ALA A 23 17.94 2.42 1.05
N ALA A 24 18.97 1.77 1.60
CA ALA A 24 18.80 0.99 2.79
C ALA A 24 18.48 2.02 3.86
N PHE A 25 17.25 2.03 4.37
CA PHE A 25 16.96 2.67 5.64
C PHE A 25 17.89 2.03 6.64
N ALA A 26 18.92 2.77 7.05
CA ALA A 26 19.87 2.27 8.03
C ALA A 26 19.07 1.99 9.30
N ASN A 27 19.03 0.74 9.76
CA ASN A 27 18.50 0.40 11.06
C ASN A 27 19.20 1.31 12.07
N GLY A 28 18.44 2.24 12.64
CA GLY A 28 18.98 3.15 13.64
C GLY A 28 19.53 2.34 14.81
N THR A 29 20.58 2.85 15.48
CA THR A 29 21.16 2.18 16.64
C THR A 29 20.15 2.05 17.80
N ASP A 30 19.11 2.88 17.81
CA ASP A 30 18.20 3.08 18.94
C ASP A 30 16.80 2.48 18.75
N PHE A 31 16.50 1.90 17.58
CA PHE A 31 15.22 1.22 17.31
C PHE A 31 15.39 0.06 16.32
N ASN A 32 14.42 -0.84 16.33
CA ASN A 32 14.23 -1.88 15.32
C ASN A 32 13.02 -1.54 14.46
N ASP A 33 13.04 -1.98 13.20
CA ASP A 33 11.87 -1.88 12.31
C ASP A 33 10.75 -2.78 12.82
N GLY A 34 9.58 -2.19 13.03
CA GLY A 34 8.36 -2.90 13.37
C GLY A 34 7.46 -3.10 12.14
N VAL A 35 6.18 -3.27 12.40
CA VAL A 35 5.15 -3.44 11.35
C VAL A 35 5.00 -2.18 10.51
N VAL A 36 4.57 -2.35 9.27
CA VAL A 36 4.15 -1.24 8.41
C VAL A 36 2.65 -1.04 8.59
N VAL A 37 2.23 0.21 8.75
CA VAL A 37 0.84 0.59 9.01
C VAL A 37 0.36 1.49 7.88
N SER A 38 -0.73 1.10 7.23
CA SER A 38 -1.50 1.95 6.33
C SER A 38 -2.67 2.55 7.12
N ARG A 39 -2.88 3.86 7.02
CA ARG A 39 -4.00 4.57 7.62
C ARG A 39 -4.71 5.40 6.57
N THR A 40 -5.93 5.00 6.23
CA THR A 40 -6.78 5.74 5.30
C THR A 40 -7.81 6.55 6.06
N ALA A 41 -7.78 7.87 5.88
CA ALA A 41 -8.75 8.81 6.45
C ALA A 41 -9.97 8.90 5.54
N ILE A 42 -11.13 8.61 6.11
CA ILE A 42 -12.43 8.58 5.43
C ILE A 42 -13.33 9.65 6.05
N ARG A 43 -14.12 10.27 5.19
CA ARG A 43 -15.26 11.06 5.56
C ARG A 43 -16.51 10.48 4.89
N THR A 44 -17.50 10.15 5.69
CA THR A 44 -18.80 9.72 5.18
C THR A 44 -19.60 10.92 4.67
N VAL A 45 -20.44 10.68 3.68
CA VAL A 45 -21.44 11.65 3.23
C VAL A 45 -22.51 11.77 4.31
N ASP A 46 -23.02 12.98 4.52
CA ASP A 46 -24.02 13.25 5.56
C ASP A 46 -25.22 12.29 5.45
N GLY A 47 -25.54 11.63 6.55
CA GLY A 47 -26.61 10.63 6.64
C GLY A 47 -26.21 9.22 6.21
N HIS A 48 -25.00 8.99 5.68
CA HIS A 48 -24.54 7.69 5.18
C HIS A 48 -23.51 6.98 6.06
N PHE A 49 -23.33 7.42 7.31
CA PHE A 49 -22.38 6.77 8.24
C PHE A 49 -22.73 5.29 8.47
N ASP A 50 -23.99 4.99 8.79
CA ASP A 50 -24.44 3.62 9.05
C ASP A 50 -24.38 2.75 7.78
N ASP A 51 -24.69 3.30 6.61
CA ASP A 51 -24.57 2.61 5.33
C ASP A 51 -23.11 2.22 5.06
N TYR A 52 -22.17 3.13 5.35
CA TYR A 52 -20.76 2.86 5.18
C TYR A 52 -20.24 1.84 6.19
N MET A 53 -20.66 1.91 7.46
CA MET A 53 -20.32 0.92 8.48
C MET A 53 -20.85 -0.47 8.12
N HIS A 54 -22.07 -0.54 7.57
CA HIS A 54 -22.63 -1.79 7.07
C HIS A 54 -21.80 -2.36 5.90
N TRP A 55 -21.37 -1.51 4.96
CA TRP A 55 -20.50 -1.90 3.86
C TRP A 55 -19.14 -2.41 4.40
N LEU A 56 -18.55 -1.75 5.39
CA LEU A 56 -17.31 -2.19 6.02
C LEU A 56 -17.44 -3.59 6.63
N ASP A 57 -18.54 -3.87 7.33
CA ASP A 57 -18.76 -5.19 7.97
C ASP A 57 -19.04 -6.30 6.94
N THR A 58 -19.79 -5.99 5.88
CA THR A 58 -20.29 -7.01 4.94
C THR A 58 -19.36 -7.24 3.74
N VAL A 59 -18.61 -6.21 3.31
CA VAL A 59 -17.78 -6.25 2.11
C VAL A 59 -16.29 -6.14 2.45
N TRP A 60 -15.87 -5.02 3.04
CA TRP A 60 -14.46 -4.74 3.29
C TRP A 60 -13.84 -5.79 4.23
N LYS A 61 -14.48 -6.10 5.33
CA LYS A 61 -14.03 -7.11 6.29
C LYS A 61 -13.74 -8.47 5.65
N LYS A 62 -14.52 -8.89 4.65
CA LYS A 62 -14.26 -10.15 3.95
C LYS A 62 -12.94 -10.14 3.20
N GLN A 63 -12.59 -9.00 2.58
CA GLN A 63 -11.32 -8.82 1.88
C GLN A 63 -10.16 -8.82 2.88
N GLU A 64 -10.31 -8.10 4.00
CA GLU A 64 -9.27 -8.03 5.04
C GLU A 64 -9.02 -9.38 5.72
N GLU A 65 -10.08 -10.13 6.03
CA GLU A 65 -9.94 -11.48 6.58
C GLU A 65 -9.26 -12.44 5.59
N ALA A 66 -9.57 -12.34 4.30
CA ALA A 66 -8.90 -13.13 3.27
C ALA A 66 -7.44 -12.73 3.09
N ALA A 67 -7.12 -11.42 3.11
CA ALA A 67 -5.76 -10.90 3.05
C ALA A 67 -4.94 -11.31 4.29
N LYS A 68 -5.56 -11.31 5.48
CA LYS A 68 -4.96 -11.78 6.73
C LYS A 68 -4.68 -13.28 6.67
N LYS A 69 -5.63 -14.08 6.18
CA LYS A 69 -5.44 -15.52 5.97
C LYS A 69 -4.35 -15.84 4.95
N ALA A 70 -4.16 -14.99 3.94
CA ALA A 70 -3.10 -15.11 2.95
C ALA A 70 -1.73 -14.60 3.44
N GLY A 71 -1.63 -14.07 4.69
CA GLY A 71 -0.39 -13.52 5.25
C GLY A 71 0.03 -12.17 4.67
N ILE A 72 -0.87 -11.48 3.95
CA ILE A 72 -0.63 -10.12 3.44
C ILE A 72 -0.78 -9.12 4.58
N LEU A 73 -1.79 -9.29 5.43
CA LEU A 73 -2.01 -8.48 6.62
C LEU A 73 -1.70 -9.27 7.89
N THR A 74 -1.25 -8.58 8.92
CA THR A 74 -1.18 -9.12 10.28
C THR A 74 -2.43 -8.78 11.08
N ASP A 75 -2.99 -7.59 10.84
CA ASP A 75 -4.24 -7.13 11.49
C ASP A 75 -4.86 -5.99 10.69
N TYR A 76 -6.12 -5.63 11.02
CA TYR A 76 -6.80 -4.45 10.51
C TYR A 76 -7.75 -3.89 11.57
N LYS A 77 -8.07 -2.60 11.49
CA LYS A 77 -8.98 -1.92 12.42
C LYS A 77 -9.81 -0.86 11.70
N VAL A 78 -11.04 -0.67 12.18
CA VAL A 78 -11.87 0.49 11.89
C VAL A 78 -11.90 1.36 13.14
N LEU A 79 -11.45 2.60 13.03
CA LEU A 79 -11.48 3.57 14.12
C LEU A 79 -12.51 4.64 13.78
N VAL A 80 -13.50 4.81 14.64
CA VAL A 80 -14.46 5.91 14.53
C VAL A 80 -13.88 7.11 15.24
N ALA A 81 -13.79 8.23 14.52
CA ALA A 81 -13.29 9.49 15.04
C ALA A 81 -14.43 10.44 15.31
N GLN A 82 -14.18 11.40 16.20
CA GLN A 82 -15.08 12.54 16.41
C GLN A 82 -14.53 13.75 15.65
N PRO A 83 -15.14 14.14 14.50
CA PRO A 83 -14.65 15.26 13.71
C PRO A 83 -14.68 16.56 14.54
N ARG A 84 -13.63 17.38 14.42
CA ARG A 84 -13.57 18.72 15.04
C ARG A 84 -14.10 19.78 14.10
N GLY A 85 -14.15 19.48 12.81
CA GLY A 85 -14.60 20.37 11.77
C GLY A 85 -15.13 19.64 10.54
N PRO A 86 -15.76 20.36 9.62
CA PRO A 86 -16.46 19.76 8.49
C PRO A 86 -15.54 19.07 7.47
N GLN A 87 -14.25 19.23 7.56
CA GLN A 87 -13.27 18.59 6.66
C GLN A 87 -12.49 17.44 7.35
N ASP A 88 -12.73 17.22 8.64
CA ASP A 88 -12.06 16.15 9.37
C ASP A 88 -12.65 14.78 9.02
N PRO A 89 -11.88 13.69 9.10
CA PRO A 89 -12.38 12.33 8.94
C PRO A 89 -13.27 11.95 10.12
N ASP A 90 -14.26 11.11 9.87
CA ASP A 90 -15.08 10.45 10.88
C ASP A 90 -14.71 8.98 11.06
N ILE A 91 -13.99 8.39 10.08
CA ILE A 91 -13.50 7.00 10.13
C ILE A 91 -12.05 6.95 9.66
N TYR A 92 -11.25 6.09 10.32
CA TYR A 92 -9.97 5.64 9.83
C TYR A 92 -10.01 4.13 9.59
N LEU A 93 -9.59 3.71 8.40
CA LEU A 93 -9.26 2.32 8.12
C LEU A 93 -7.78 2.15 8.36
N VAL A 94 -7.40 1.20 9.21
CA VAL A 94 -6.01 0.94 9.57
C VAL A 94 -5.69 -0.51 9.26
N GLU A 95 -4.64 -0.71 8.49
CA GLU A 95 -4.14 -2.02 8.06
C GLU A 95 -2.70 -2.18 8.53
N PHE A 96 -2.37 -3.36 9.02
CA PHE A 96 -1.04 -3.69 9.53
C PHE A 96 -0.40 -4.74 8.63
N TYR A 97 0.78 -4.45 8.11
CA TYR A 97 1.54 -5.30 7.21
C TYR A 97 2.81 -5.79 7.91
N PRO A 98 3.27 -7.03 7.66
CA PRO A 98 4.48 -7.56 8.30
C PRO A 98 5.73 -6.68 8.09
N ASN A 99 5.91 -6.16 6.86
CA ASN A 99 7.04 -5.34 6.45
C ASN A 99 6.81 -4.73 5.07
N TRP A 100 7.74 -3.90 4.60
CA TRP A 100 7.68 -3.25 3.28
C TRP A 100 7.67 -4.23 2.10
N ALA A 101 8.32 -5.40 2.21
CA ALA A 101 8.35 -6.39 1.13
C ALA A 101 6.95 -6.96 0.82
N THR A 102 5.98 -6.78 1.72
CA THR A 102 4.60 -7.16 1.47
C THR A 102 4.00 -6.42 0.29
N PHE A 103 4.43 -5.18 0.05
CA PHE A 103 3.94 -4.35 -1.05
C PHE A 103 4.47 -4.79 -2.43
N ASP A 104 5.49 -5.67 -2.48
CA ASP A 104 5.98 -6.21 -3.73
C ASP A 104 4.91 -7.08 -4.40
N GLY A 105 4.38 -6.59 -5.53
CA GLY A 105 3.32 -7.25 -6.28
C GLY A 105 1.98 -7.33 -5.54
N ILE A 106 1.71 -6.49 -4.53
CA ILE A 106 0.49 -6.52 -3.73
C ILE A 106 -0.77 -6.42 -4.58
N GLY A 107 -0.78 -5.63 -5.65
CA GLY A 107 -1.92 -5.51 -6.56
C GLY A 107 -2.37 -6.88 -7.10
N ALA A 108 -1.45 -7.67 -7.63
CA ALA A 108 -1.79 -9.01 -8.15
C ALA A 108 -2.28 -9.97 -7.06
N LYS A 109 -1.74 -9.85 -5.84
CA LYS A 109 -2.19 -10.65 -4.68
C LYS A 109 -3.62 -10.27 -4.27
N MET A 110 -3.92 -8.98 -4.20
CA MET A 110 -5.25 -8.48 -3.86
C MET A 110 -6.29 -8.77 -4.96
N ASP A 111 -5.89 -8.69 -6.23
CA ASP A 111 -6.73 -9.10 -7.37
C ASP A 111 -7.15 -10.58 -7.28
N ALA A 112 -6.23 -11.45 -6.88
CA ALA A 112 -6.53 -12.88 -6.67
C ALA A 112 -7.56 -13.07 -5.55
N ILE A 113 -7.41 -12.35 -4.42
CA ILE A 113 -8.37 -12.36 -3.31
C ILE A 113 -9.74 -11.84 -3.77
N SER A 114 -9.76 -10.71 -4.48
CA SER A 114 -10.99 -10.13 -5.01
C SER A 114 -11.75 -11.08 -5.93
N LYS A 115 -11.03 -11.76 -6.83
CA LYS A 115 -11.63 -12.80 -7.71
C LYS A 115 -12.17 -13.97 -6.91
N GLN A 116 -11.48 -14.40 -5.86
CA GLN A 116 -11.93 -15.50 -5.01
C GLN A 116 -13.22 -15.13 -4.27
N ILE A 117 -13.35 -13.90 -3.79
CA ILE A 117 -14.51 -13.45 -2.99
C ILE A 117 -15.70 -13.12 -3.89
N TRP A 118 -15.46 -12.43 -5.02
CA TRP A 118 -16.50 -11.84 -5.87
C TRP A 118 -16.68 -12.56 -7.21
N GLY A 119 -15.87 -13.58 -7.50
CA GLY A 119 -15.91 -14.31 -8.77
C GLY A 119 -15.24 -13.57 -9.95
N SER A 120 -15.17 -12.25 -9.92
CA SER A 120 -14.50 -11.44 -10.96
C SER A 120 -14.05 -10.08 -10.42
N LEU A 121 -13.05 -9.47 -11.09
CA LEU A 121 -12.63 -8.09 -10.80
C LEU A 121 -13.73 -7.07 -11.17
N LYS A 122 -14.57 -7.38 -12.17
CA LYS A 122 -15.67 -6.51 -12.55
C LYS A 122 -16.68 -6.37 -11.41
N GLU A 123 -17.03 -7.48 -10.77
CA GLU A 123 -17.94 -7.46 -9.63
C GLU A 123 -17.30 -6.75 -8.42
N SER A 124 -16.03 -7.02 -8.13
CA SER A 124 -15.28 -6.30 -7.09
C SER A 124 -15.32 -4.78 -7.33
N ASN A 125 -15.03 -4.34 -8.56
CA ASN A 125 -15.05 -2.91 -8.91
C ASN A 125 -16.47 -2.30 -8.81
N SER A 126 -17.53 -3.08 -9.06
CA SER A 126 -18.91 -2.62 -8.86
C SER A 126 -19.18 -2.30 -7.39
N GLN A 127 -18.79 -3.19 -6.49
CA GLN A 127 -18.88 -2.98 -5.03
C GLN A 127 -18.07 -1.74 -4.58
N GLU A 128 -16.93 -1.49 -5.20
CA GLU A 128 -16.11 -0.32 -4.91
C GLU A 128 -16.73 0.99 -5.43
N SER A 129 -17.36 0.96 -6.59
CA SER A 129 -18.03 2.14 -7.19
C SER A 129 -19.17 2.64 -6.32
N ASP A 130 -19.99 1.74 -5.78
CA ASP A 130 -21.13 2.10 -4.96
C ASP A 130 -20.71 2.77 -3.64
N ARG A 131 -19.64 2.32 -3.01
CA ARG A 131 -19.11 2.97 -1.80
C ARG A 131 -18.60 4.39 -2.07
N GLY A 132 -18.14 4.69 -3.29
CA GLY A 132 -17.68 6.03 -3.67
C GLY A 132 -18.78 7.10 -3.58
N LYS A 133 -20.06 6.69 -3.56
CA LYS A 133 -21.21 7.58 -3.43
C LYS A 133 -21.50 7.99 -1.98
N ILE A 134 -21.05 7.19 -1.01
CA ILE A 134 -21.37 7.36 0.41
C ILE A 134 -20.16 7.78 1.26
N ARG A 135 -18.98 7.96 0.64
CA ARG A 135 -17.76 8.38 1.33
C ARG A 135 -16.83 9.20 0.44
N THR A 136 -15.92 9.93 1.07
CA THR A 136 -14.74 10.55 0.46
C THR A 136 -13.48 10.04 1.16
N ILE A 137 -12.46 9.66 0.41
CA ILE A 137 -11.12 9.40 0.93
C ILE A 137 -10.41 10.75 1.03
N LEU A 138 -10.00 11.13 2.24
CA LEU A 138 -9.27 12.37 2.50
C LEU A 138 -7.77 12.20 2.29
N GLY A 139 -7.26 10.98 2.46
CA GLY A 139 -5.86 10.64 2.26
C GLY A 139 -5.51 9.28 2.84
N THR A 140 -4.37 8.74 2.40
CA THR A 140 -3.77 7.52 2.95
C THR A 140 -2.33 7.82 3.32
N GLU A 141 -1.94 7.44 4.53
CA GLU A 141 -0.56 7.50 5.02
C GLU A 141 -0.05 6.08 5.20
N ILE A 142 1.20 5.84 4.83
CA ILE A 142 1.90 4.58 5.13
C ILE A 142 3.06 4.91 6.04
N MET A 143 3.13 4.24 7.17
CA MET A 143 4.09 4.48 8.25
C MET A 143 4.76 3.16 8.63
N GLN A 144 5.95 3.23 9.18
CA GLN A 144 6.61 2.09 9.81
C GLN A 144 6.74 2.35 11.31
N GLU A 145 6.40 1.35 12.09
CA GLU A 145 6.67 1.37 13.53
C GLU A 145 8.17 1.37 13.79
N ALA A 146 8.64 2.28 14.65
CA ALA A 146 9.97 2.25 15.22
C ALA A 146 9.91 1.68 16.64
N GLN A 147 10.38 0.44 16.81
CA GLN A 147 10.42 -0.21 18.12
C GLN A 147 11.67 0.23 18.86
N LEU A 148 11.52 1.10 19.86
CA LEU A 148 12.62 1.60 20.68
C LEU A 148 13.26 0.44 21.47
N LYS A 149 14.62 0.48 21.57
CA LYS A 149 15.42 -0.53 22.28
C LYS A 149 15.50 -0.24 23.77
#